data_f88ca1438e9622b47e5292904af97f9a
#
_entry.id   f88ca1438e9622b47e5292904af97f9a
#
_cell.length_a   1.000
_cell.length_b   1.000
_cell.length_c   1.000
_cell.angle_alpha   90.00
_cell.angle_beta   90.00
_cell.angle_gamma   90.00
#
_symmetry.space_group_name_H-M   'P 1'
#
loop_
_entity.id
_entity.type
_entity.pdbx_description
1 polymer ?
#
loop_
_entity_poly.entity_id
_entity_poly.type
_entity_poly.pdbx_seq_one_letter_code
_entity_poly.pdbx_strand_id
1 'polypeptide(L)'
;MKLFILSLLVLLSISLNAQSFTKKATSTPTLTQEGKNKHWCPVCGMSIKMFYKTSHTSKLPNKTNRQYCSMRCLAVDIKKYKINLDEVKVVDSKSEKIILAKDAYYVVDSIVPGTMAKVSKLAFAKKSDALKFIEEYEGKLATFDEAFKMAQDSLKSDIAMVTMKKKKKIYPMGKKIFDKKCDKTINLNDYLEINDLKASIKEKNLCKELKNEKQFQAVALYLWEVKRFGDAKDKDIIKVEKNEKCPVCGMFIYKYPRWAAQIFYKDSHLSFDGVKDMMKFYFNPAKWGEDKNHTKKQISKMVVTDYYSQKAIDSKSAFYVIGSDVYGPMGHELIPFDNLESAKRFKIDHKGKKIIKFKDIVEKELYKLDE
;
A
#
# COMPACT_ATOMS: atom_id res chain seq x y z
N MET A 1 19.77 53.07 7.94
CA MET A 1 19.56 52.25 6.71
C MET A 1 20.61 51.11 6.54
N LYS A 2 21.86 51.27 6.87
CA LYS A 2 22.90 50.20 6.75
C LYS A 2 22.78 49.04 7.80
N LEU A 3 22.28 49.30 9.00
CA LEU A 3 22.11 48.25 10.03
C LEU A 3 20.94 47.31 9.73
N PHE A 4 19.86 47.76 9.09
CA PHE A 4 18.71 46.92 8.73
C PHE A 4 19.01 45.93 7.58
N ILE A 5 19.96 46.27 6.68
CA ILE A 5 20.34 45.39 5.56
C ILE A 5 21.23 44.24 6.07
N LEU A 6 22.03 44.48 7.13
CA LEU A 6 22.91 43.45 7.73
C LEU A 6 22.12 42.38 8.49
N SER A 7 21.01 42.77 9.18
CA SER A 7 20.14 41.84 9.89
C SER A 7 19.31 40.96 8.94
N LEU A 8 18.93 41.50 7.76
CA LEU A 8 18.20 40.76 6.75
C LEU A 8 19.08 39.71 6.03
N LEU A 9 20.36 40.01 5.85
CA LEU A 9 21.34 39.08 5.28
C LEU A 9 21.69 37.92 6.20
N VAL A 10 21.70 38.12 7.52
CA VAL A 10 21.92 37.06 8.51
C VAL A 10 20.74 36.11 8.60
N LEU A 11 19.49 36.61 8.48
CA LEU A 11 18.29 35.76 8.45
C LEU A 11 18.15 34.93 7.17
N LEU A 12 18.66 35.43 6.01
CA LEU A 12 18.70 34.68 4.77
C LEU A 12 19.76 33.56 4.76
N SER A 13 20.85 33.70 5.51
CA SER A 13 21.91 32.70 5.55
C SER A 13 21.54 31.46 6.40
N ILE A 14 20.68 31.63 7.40
CA ILE A 14 20.20 30.50 8.23
C ILE A 14 19.27 29.57 7.45
N SER A 15 18.46 30.12 6.55
CA SER A 15 17.53 29.31 5.74
C SER A 15 18.21 28.52 4.60
N LEU A 16 19.41 28.87 4.18
CA LEU A 16 20.17 28.17 3.14
C LEU A 16 20.85 26.89 3.67
N ASN A 17 21.25 26.85 4.94
CA ASN A 17 21.91 25.68 5.53
C ASN A 17 20.97 24.51 5.79
N ALA A 18 19.70 24.76 6.08
CA ALA A 18 18.70 23.72 6.32
C ALA A 18 18.37 22.87 5.08
N GLN A 19 18.61 23.38 3.88
CA GLN A 19 18.44 22.63 2.62
C GLN A 19 19.62 21.70 2.33
N SER A 20 20.72 21.78 3.05
CA SER A 20 21.97 21.04 2.80
C SER A 20 22.01 19.64 3.47
N PHE A 21 21.12 19.34 4.45
CA PHE A 21 21.15 18.04 5.09
C PHE A 21 20.77 16.92 4.13
N THR A 22 21.71 16.04 3.85
CA THR A 22 21.47 14.87 3.00
C THR A 22 21.11 13.65 3.82
N LYS A 23 20.01 12.99 3.43
CA LYS A 23 19.59 11.68 3.98
C LYS A 23 20.29 10.50 3.32
N LYS A 24 20.99 10.77 2.22
CA LYS A 24 21.75 9.78 1.47
C LYS A 24 22.94 9.27 2.29
N ALA A 25 23.25 7.98 2.15
CA ALA A 25 24.47 7.41 2.66
C ALA A 25 25.69 8.12 2.06
N THR A 26 26.63 8.51 2.89
CA THR A 26 27.91 9.12 2.46
C THR A 26 28.93 8.03 2.08
N SER A 27 28.77 6.84 2.64
CA SER A 27 29.56 5.63 2.34
C SER A 27 28.67 4.52 1.76
N THR A 28 29.22 3.33 1.61
CA THR A 28 28.42 2.15 1.23
C THR A 28 27.48 1.79 2.38
N PRO A 29 26.15 1.80 2.16
CA PRO A 29 25.19 1.52 3.22
C PRO A 29 25.22 0.06 3.65
N THR A 30 25.10 -0.20 4.93
CA THR A 30 24.85 -1.53 5.47
C THR A 30 23.40 -1.93 5.16
N LEU A 31 23.22 -2.95 4.31
CA LEU A 31 21.91 -3.48 3.99
C LEU A 31 21.66 -4.74 4.82
N THR A 32 20.55 -4.75 5.58
CA THR A 32 20.16 -5.89 6.43
C THR A 32 19.28 -6.90 5.71
N GLN A 33 18.60 -6.48 4.64
CA GLN A 33 17.84 -7.36 3.76
C GLN A 33 18.78 -8.18 2.91
N GLU A 34 18.30 -9.35 2.48
CA GLU A 34 19.02 -10.25 1.58
C GLU A 34 18.34 -10.24 0.20
N GLY A 35 19.00 -10.89 -0.78
CA GLY A 35 18.47 -11.04 -2.13
C GLY A 35 18.66 -9.81 -3.01
N LYS A 36 18.10 -9.89 -4.19
CA LYS A 36 18.24 -8.91 -5.27
C LYS A 36 17.47 -7.60 -5.00
N ASN A 37 16.41 -7.69 -4.21
CA ASN A 37 15.52 -6.59 -3.81
C ASN A 37 16.02 -5.76 -2.62
N LYS A 38 17.15 -6.14 -1.99
CA LYS A 38 17.69 -5.54 -0.75
C LYS A 38 17.96 -4.03 -0.80
N HIS A 39 18.08 -3.46 -1.98
CA HIS A 39 18.41 -2.05 -2.17
C HIS A 39 17.22 -1.10 -1.98
N TRP A 40 15.99 -1.64 -1.86
CA TRP A 40 14.76 -0.85 -1.82
C TRP A 40 13.87 -1.21 -0.64
N CYS A 41 13.16 -0.21 -0.13
CA CYS A 41 12.17 -0.38 0.93
C CYS A 41 11.01 -1.26 0.45
N PRO A 42 10.66 -2.34 1.16
CA PRO A 42 9.61 -3.28 0.74
C PRO A 42 8.21 -2.65 0.75
N VAL A 43 8.01 -1.59 1.54
CA VAL A 43 6.71 -0.91 1.68
C VAL A 43 6.46 0.11 0.56
N CYS A 44 7.49 0.86 0.14
CA CYS A 44 7.30 1.98 -0.78
C CYS A 44 8.26 2.02 -1.97
N GLY A 45 9.20 1.08 -2.06
CA GLY A 45 10.17 0.97 -3.14
C GLY A 45 11.28 2.03 -3.14
N MET A 46 11.33 2.94 -2.16
CA MET A 46 12.39 3.96 -2.12
C MET A 46 13.76 3.33 -1.88
N SER A 47 14.80 3.89 -2.54
CA SER A 47 16.17 3.43 -2.38
C SER A 47 16.65 3.61 -0.95
N ILE A 48 17.10 2.54 -0.30
CA ILE A 48 17.69 2.59 1.05
C ILE A 48 18.91 3.51 1.06
N LYS A 49 19.79 3.43 0.05
CA LYS A 49 20.97 4.31 -0.06
C LYS A 49 20.60 5.79 -0.04
N MET A 50 19.54 6.20 -0.75
CA MET A 50 19.11 7.60 -0.83
C MET A 50 18.46 8.13 0.44
N PHE A 51 17.94 7.25 1.30
CA PHE A 51 17.26 7.58 2.55
C PHE A 51 17.85 6.83 3.74
N TYR A 52 19.17 6.59 3.68
CA TYR A 52 19.86 5.73 4.63
C TYR A 52 19.84 6.29 6.05
N LYS A 53 20.08 7.60 6.22
CA LYS A 53 20.10 8.26 7.53
C LYS A 53 18.74 8.31 8.26
N THR A 54 17.65 7.93 7.59
CA THR A 54 16.33 7.77 8.19
C THR A 54 15.86 6.32 8.20
N SER A 55 16.74 5.39 7.84
CA SER A 55 16.42 3.96 7.66
C SER A 55 16.27 3.24 8.99
N HIS A 56 15.25 2.39 9.06
CA HIS A 56 15.00 1.47 10.18
C HIS A 56 15.05 0.04 9.70
N THR A 57 15.38 -0.90 10.57
CA THR A 57 15.37 -2.32 10.24
C THR A 57 14.59 -3.10 11.29
N SER A 58 13.93 -4.16 10.87
CA SER A 58 13.25 -5.11 11.75
C SER A 58 13.48 -6.53 11.29
N LYS A 59 13.21 -7.48 12.18
CA LYS A 59 13.17 -8.90 11.89
C LYS A 59 11.73 -9.38 12.00
N LEU A 60 11.27 -10.12 11.00
CA LEU A 60 9.95 -10.74 11.04
C LEU A 60 9.98 -12.04 11.86
N PRO A 61 8.81 -12.58 12.29
CA PRO A 61 8.73 -13.85 13.00
C PRO A 61 9.36 -15.04 12.25
N ASN A 62 9.33 -15.01 10.91
CA ASN A 62 9.99 -16.00 10.06
C ASN A 62 11.51 -15.75 9.87
N LYS A 63 12.11 -14.91 10.69
CA LYS A 63 13.52 -14.49 10.70
C LYS A 63 13.98 -13.66 9.49
N THR A 64 13.09 -13.28 8.57
CA THR A 64 13.42 -12.41 7.43
C THR A 64 13.71 -11.00 7.92
N ASN A 65 14.82 -10.42 7.50
CA ASN A 65 15.16 -9.02 7.78
C ASN A 65 14.46 -8.09 6.80
N ARG A 66 13.97 -6.96 7.31
CA ARG A 66 13.36 -5.88 6.52
C ARG A 66 14.04 -4.57 6.81
N GLN A 67 14.26 -3.76 5.78
CA GLN A 67 14.86 -2.44 5.92
C GLN A 67 13.98 -1.38 5.26
N TYR A 68 13.58 -0.41 6.04
CA TYR A 68 12.65 0.65 5.66
C TYR A 68 13.41 1.95 5.43
N CYS A 69 12.97 2.75 4.46
CA CYS A 69 13.53 4.08 4.23
C CYS A 69 13.19 5.09 5.33
N SER A 70 12.24 4.78 6.21
CA SER A 70 11.80 5.67 7.30
C SER A 70 10.95 4.93 8.33
N MET A 71 10.81 5.54 9.51
CA MET A 71 9.92 5.09 10.59
C MET A 71 8.45 4.98 10.13
N ARG A 72 8.00 5.85 9.21
CA ARG A 72 6.64 5.75 8.64
C ARG A 72 6.41 4.42 7.93
N CYS A 73 7.40 3.90 7.20
CA CYS A 73 7.27 2.61 6.54
C CYS A 73 7.30 1.45 7.54
N LEU A 74 8.06 1.53 8.63
CA LEU A 74 7.96 0.62 9.76
C LEU A 74 6.55 0.63 10.37
N ALA A 75 5.96 1.82 10.60
CA ALA A 75 4.61 1.97 11.14
C ALA A 75 3.50 1.41 10.21
N VAL A 76 3.72 1.38 8.91
CA VAL A 76 2.85 0.67 7.96
C VAL A 76 2.97 -0.84 8.13
N ASP A 77 4.20 -1.33 8.21
CA ASP A 77 4.49 -2.76 8.15
C ASP A 77 4.13 -3.50 9.45
N ILE A 78 4.19 -2.83 10.60
CA ILE A 78 3.76 -3.40 11.89
C ILE A 78 2.27 -3.76 11.91
N LYS A 79 1.47 -3.12 11.05
CA LYS A 79 0.05 -3.48 10.90
C LYS A 79 -0.14 -4.82 10.18
N LYS A 80 0.82 -5.23 9.37
CA LYS A 80 0.79 -6.49 8.61
C LYS A 80 1.47 -7.63 9.36
N TYR A 81 2.56 -7.34 10.03
CA TYR A 81 3.44 -8.32 10.64
C TYR A 81 3.57 -8.10 12.15
N LYS A 82 3.71 -9.18 12.90
CA LYS A 82 4.06 -9.11 14.33
C LYS A 82 5.55 -8.79 14.45
N ILE A 83 5.89 -7.50 14.47
CA ILE A 83 7.26 -7.01 14.63
C ILE A 83 7.52 -6.74 16.10
N ASN A 84 8.60 -7.30 16.65
CA ASN A 84 9.08 -6.97 17.99
C ASN A 84 9.76 -5.59 17.95
N LEU A 85 9.15 -4.59 18.59
CA LEU A 85 9.68 -3.22 18.61
C LEU A 85 10.98 -3.09 19.40
N ASP A 86 11.23 -3.97 20.36
CA ASP A 86 12.46 -3.94 21.16
C ASP A 86 13.69 -4.37 20.36
N GLU A 87 13.51 -5.09 19.25
CA GLU A 87 14.58 -5.55 18.37
C GLU A 87 14.76 -4.63 17.13
N VAL A 88 13.94 -3.60 17.00
CA VAL A 88 14.07 -2.65 15.88
C VAL A 88 15.40 -1.91 16.00
N LYS A 89 16.10 -1.82 14.85
CA LYS A 89 17.33 -1.04 14.76
C LYS A 89 17.12 0.16 13.82
N VAL A 90 17.96 1.16 13.97
CA VAL A 90 17.94 2.40 13.21
C VAL A 90 19.35 2.80 12.82
N VAL A 91 19.47 3.54 11.73
CA VAL A 91 20.74 4.14 11.33
C VAL A 91 20.97 5.41 12.13
N ASP A 92 22.10 5.48 12.82
CA ASP A 92 22.60 6.71 13.41
C ASP A 92 22.91 7.74 12.32
N SER A 93 22.21 8.85 12.31
CA SER A 93 22.29 9.86 11.26
C SER A 93 23.68 10.53 11.17
N LYS A 94 24.50 10.45 12.22
CA LYS A 94 25.85 11.00 12.27
C LYS A 94 26.90 10.03 11.76
N SER A 95 26.98 8.83 12.35
CA SER A 95 28.02 7.83 12.05
C SER A 95 27.63 6.86 10.95
N GLU A 96 26.35 6.83 10.54
CA GLU A 96 25.77 5.87 9.60
C GLU A 96 25.83 4.40 10.06
N LYS A 97 26.12 4.15 11.35
CA LYS A 97 26.09 2.81 11.94
C LYS A 97 24.65 2.43 12.32
N ILE A 98 24.37 1.15 12.24
CA ILE A 98 23.08 0.59 12.69
C ILE A 98 23.18 0.34 14.20
N ILE A 99 22.25 0.91 14.97
CA ILE A 99 22.13 0.82 16.42
C ILE A 99 20.75 0.34 16.82
N LEU A 100 20.57 -0.09 18.07
CA LEU A 100 19.25 -0.41 18.59
C LEU A 100 18.38 0.86 18.67
N ALA A 101 17.16 0.82 18.17
CA ALA A 101 16.31 2.00 18.08
C ALA A 101 15.89 2.53 19.46
N LYS A 102 15.73 1.63 20.45
CA LYS A 102 15.41 1.97 21.84
C LYS A 102 16.54 2.74 22.55
N ASP A 103 17.80 2.53 22.13
CA ASP A 103 18.96 3.21 22.71
C ASP A 103 19.29 4.53 21.99
N ALA A 104 18.58 4.84 20.90
CA ALA A 104 18.83 6.02 20.11
C ALA A 104 18.12 7.27 20.67
N TYR A 105 18.77 8.42 20.53
CA TYR A 105 18.18 9.74 20.73
C TYR A 105 17.57 10.23 19.42
N TYR A 106 16.25 10.42 19.38
CA TYR A 106 15.56 10.93 18.20
C TYR A 106 15.47 12.44 18.24
N VAL A 107 15.64 13.07 17.07
CA VAL A 107 15.25 14.45 16.83
C VAL A 107 14.02 14.43 15.92
N VAL A 108 12.92 15.00 16.40
CA VAL A 108 11.64 15.09 15.69
C VAL A 108 11.29 16.55 15.40
N ASP A 109 10.51 16.77 14.33
CA ASP A 109 9.98 18.08 13.97
C ASP A 109 11.06 19.15 13.71
N SER A 110 12.19 18.72 13.10
CA SER A 110 13.23 19.64 12.61
C SER A 110 12.80 20.28 11.29
N ILE A 111 13.50 21.36 10.88
CA ILE A 111 13.31 21.99 9.56
C ILE A 111 13.72 21.09 8.39
N VAL A 112 14.48 20.01 8.64
CA VAL A 112 14.77 19.00 7.63
C VAL A 112 13.47 18.28 7.25
N PRO A 113 13.10 18.22 5.97
CA PRO A 113 11.84 17.59 5.55
C PRO A 113 11.74 16.13 5.99
N GLY A 114 10.57 15.69 6.46
CA GLY A 114 10.32 14.29 6.82
C GLY A 114 10.48 13.34 5.62
N THR A 115 10.87 12.08 5.89
CA THR A 115 10.92 11.03 4.88
C THR A 115 9.59 10.30 4.83
N MET A 116 8.83 10.49 3.74
CA MET A 116 7.48 9.94 3.57
C MET A 116 6.48 10.38 4.66
N ALA A 117 6.80 11.40 5.43
CA ALA A 117 6.01 11.97 6.52
C ALA A 117 6.14 13.50 6.49
N LYS A 118 5.18 14.19 7.11
CA LYS A 118 5.24 15.65 7.29
C LYS A 118 6.35 16.01 8.29
N VAL A 119 6.38 15.31 9.40
CA VAL A 119 7.33 15.53 10.50
C VAL A 119 8.59 14.68 10.32
N SER A 120 9.76 15.31 10.41
CA SER A 120 11.06 14.63 10.37
C SER A 120 11.26 13.76 11.62
N LYS A 121 12.00 12.67 11.46
CA LYS A 121 12.44 11.79 12.55
C LYS A 121 13.82 11.26 12.19
N LEU A 122 14.83 11.69 12.90
CA LEU A 122 16.21 11.27 12.73
C LEU A 122 16.74 10.72 14.06
N ALA A 123 17.59 9.71 13.99
CA ALA A 123 18.13 9.03 15.17
C ALA A 123 19.62 9.27 15.29
N PHE A 124 20.11 9.35 16.53
CA PHE A 124 21.51 9.57 16.89
C PHE A 124 21.91 8.60 18.00
N ALA A 125 23.13 8.04 17.90
CA ALA A 125 23.67 7.16 18.94
C ALA A 125 24.04 7.93 20.22
N LYS A 126 24.41 9.22 20.09
CA LYS A 126 24.84 10.06 21.22
C LYS A 126 23.91 11.26 21.39
N LYS A 127 23.51 11.55 22.60
CA LYS A 127 22.71 12.72 22.94
C LYS A 127 23.38 14.03 22.50
N SER A 128 24.69 14.13 22.61
CA SER A 128 25.46 15.29 22.16
C SER A 128 25.34 15.56 20.66
N ASP A 129 25.29 14.50 19.83
CA ASP A 129 25.10 14.64 18.39
C ASP A 129 23.66 15.05 18.03
N ALA A 130 22.66 14.53 18.78
CA ALA A 130 21.27 14.95 18.65
C ALA A 130 21.07 16.44 19.01
N LEU A 131 21.71 16.90 20.12
CA LEU A 131 21.64 18.30 20.55
C LEU A 131 22.30 19.22 19.52
N LYS A 132 23.49 18.88 19.01
CA LYS A 132 24.15 19.64 17.93
C LYS A 132 23.29 19.72 16.67
N PHE A 133 22.57 18.64 16.34
CA PHE A 133 21.65 18.64 15.22
C PHE A 133 20.46 19.59 15.47
N ILE A 134 19.94 19.65 16.71
CA ILE A 134 18.86 20.58 17.07
C ILE A 134 19.34 22.05 16.97
N GLU A 135 20.57 22.34 17.38
CA GLU A 135 21.17 23.69 17.24
C GLU A 135 21.21 24.13 15.76
N GLU A 136 21.50 23.22 14.84
CA GLU A 136 21.65 23.53 13.42
C GLU A 136 20.32 23.46 12.63
N TYR A 137 19.45 22.51 13.01
CA TYR A 137 18.23 22.18 12.21
C TYR A 137 16.95 22.27 13.01
N GLU A 138 16.97 22.84 14.19
CA GLU A 138 15.82 22.89 15.10
C GLU A 138 15.27 21.48 15.45
N GLY A 139 14.08 21.43 16.07
CA GLY A 139 13.41 20.19 16.42
C GLY A 139 13.41 19.93 17.92
N LYS A 140 12.95 18.75 18.29
CA LYS A 140 12.78 18.33 19.70
C LYS A 140 13.41 16.96 19.90
N LEU A 141 14.07 16.81 21.06
CA LEU A 141 14.56 15.50 21.50
C LEU A 141 13.37 14.59 21.84
N ALA A 142 13.44 13.33 21.42
CA ALA A 142 12.44 12.31 21.71
C ALA A 142 13.11 10.93 21.88
N THR A 143 12.42 10.03 22.54
CA THR A 143 12.72 8.61 22.58
C THR A 143 12.20 7.91 21.30
N PHE A 144 12.61 6.65 21.10
CA PHE A 144 12.04 5.82 20.04
C PHE A 144 10.52 5.68 20.16
N ASP A 145 10.03 5.42 21.38
CA ASP A 145 8.60 5.17 21.61
C ASP A 145 7.75 6.41 21.30
N GLU A 146 8.23 7.59 21.72
CA GLU A 146 7.58 8.87 21.40
C GLU A 146 7.58 9.16 19.90
N ALA A 147 8.73 9.01 19.24
CA ALA A 147 8.84 9.22 17.79
C ALA A 147 8.00 8.22 17.00
N PHE A 148 7.94 6.95 17.46
CA PHE A 148 7.14 5.91 16.81
C PHE A 148 5.64 6.13 17.02
N LYS A 149 5.23 6.53 18.22
CA LYS A 149 3.83 6.94 18.47
C LYS A 149 3.42 8.10 17.57
N MET A 150 4.26 9.14 17.43
CA MET A 150 4.00 10.24 16.49
C MET A 150 3.84 9.73 15.04
N ALA A 151 4.64 8.74 14.63
CA ALA A 151 4.52 8.16 13.30
C ALA A 151 3.23 7.34 13.11
N GLN A 152 2.73 6.68 14.14
CA GLN A 152 1.47 5.95 14.13
C GLN A 152 0.28 6.92 14.08
N ASP A 153 0.29 7.95 14.92
CA ASP A 153 -0.79 8.95 15.04
C ASP A 153 -0.95 9.75 13.72
N SER A 154 0.18 10.13 13.08
CA SER A 154 0.16 10.86 11.80
C SER A 154 -0.01 9.97 10.57
N LEU A 155 -0.03 8.64 10.70
CA LEU A 155 0.07 7.71 9.57
C LEU A 155 -0.99 7.94 8.49
N LYS A 156 -2.25 8.16 8.90
CA LYS A 156 -3.37 8.41 7.97
C LYS A 156 -3.15 9.68 7.14
N SER A 157 -2.75 10.77 7.79
CA SER A 157 -2.49 12.05 7.13
C SER A 157 -1.24 12.01 6.25
N ASP A 158 -0.18 11.32 6.68
CA ASP A 158 1.04 11.14 5.90
C ASP A 158 0.78 10.29 4.65
N ILE A 159 -0.04 9.23 4.75
CA ILE A 159 -0.47 8.43 3.60
C ILE A 159 -1.24 9.32 2.61
N ALA A 160 -2.20 10.11 3.07
CA ALA A 160 -3.01 10.99 2.22
C ALA A 160 -2.12 12.03 1.49
N MET A 161 -1.23 12.71 2.22
CA MET A 161 -0.29 13.68 1.65
C MET A 161 0.62 13.06 0.59
N VAL A 162 1.22 11.91 0.87
CA VAL A 162 2.10 11.20 -0.07
C VAL A 162 1.32 10.75 -1.30
N THR A 163 0.11 10.22 -1.13
CA THR A 163 -0.76 9.78 -2.23
C THR A 163 -1.13 10.94 -3.15
N MET A 164 -1.47 12.11 -2.60
CA MET A 164 -1.74 13.30 -3.41
C MET A 164 -0.52 13.71 -4.26
N LYS A 165 0.69 13.73 -3.66
CA LYS A 165 1.94 14.02 -4.38
C LYS A 165 2.21 13.00 -5.49
N LYS A 166 1.97 11.71 -5.24
CA LYS A 166 2.10 10.63 -6.22
C LYS A 166 1.12 10.82 -7.38
N LYS A 167 -0.16 11.04 -7.11
CA LYS A 167 -1.20 11.27 -8.14
C LYS A 167 -0.88 12.46 -9.02
N LYS A 168 -0.42 13.58 -8.42
CA LYS A 168 -0.15 14.83 -9.15
C LYS A 168 1.10 14.76 -10.03
N LYS A 169 2.16 14.06 -9.63
CA LYS A 169 3.47 14.14 -10.30
C LYS A 169 4.08 12.78 -10.66
N ILE A 170 3.98 11.80 -9.77
CA ILE A 170 4.74 10.56 -9.90
C ILE A 170 4.07 9.57 -10.85
N TYR A 171 2.76 9.33 -10.68
CA TYR A 171 2.03 8.41 -11.56
C TYR A 171 2.00 8.86 -13.02
N PRO A 172 1.73 10.15 -13.35
CA PRO A 172 1.83 10.61 -14.75
C PRO A 172 3.21 10.42 -15.35
N MET A 173 4.28 10.70 -14.58
CA MET A 173 5.65 10.45 -15.00
C MET A 173 5.90 8.96 -15.22
N GLY A 174 5.49 8.11 -14.27
CA GLY A 174 5.64 6.65 -14.35
C GLY A 174 4.91 6.06 -15.54
N LYS A 175 3.67 6.52 -15.81
CA LYS A 175 2.90 6.13 -17.00
C LYS A 175 3.62 6.47 -18.30
N LYS A 176 4.11 7.72 -18.44
CA LYS A 176 4.85 8.16 -19.62
C LYS A 176 6.12 7.34 -19.85
N ILE A 177 6.84 6.98 -18.79
CA ILE A 177 8.03 6.12 -18.88
C ILE A 177 7.61 4.70 -19.28
N PHE A 178 6.61 4.13 -18.64
CA PHE A 178 6.11 2.79 -18.96
C PHE A 178 5.69 2.72 -20.43
N ASP A 179 4.89 3.68 -20.91
CA ASP A 179 4.37 3.68 -22.27
C ASP A 179 5.48 3.73 -23.32
N LYS A 180 6.60 4.43 -23.03
CA LYS A 180 7.68 4.66 -24.01
C LYS A 180 8.84 3.69 -23.91
N LYS A 181 9.12 3.15 -22.72
CA LYS A 181 10.41 2.51 -22.42
C LYS A 181 10.33 1.11 -21.84
N CYS A 182 9.15 0.67 -21.39
CA CYS A 182 9.03 -0.61 -20.69
C CYS A 182 8.35 -1.67 -21.55
N ASP A 183 8.67 -2.92 -21.24
CA ASP A 183 7.98 -4.10 -21.73
C ASP A 183 6.52 -4.05 -21.29
N LYS A 184 5.59 -4.27 -22.23
CA LYS A 184 4.15 -4.26 -21.97
C LYS A 184 3.63 -5.58 -21.42
N THR A 185 4.43 -6.64 -21.52
CA THR A 185 4.09 -7.99 -21.09
C THR A 185 4.42 -8.26 -19.62
N ILE A 186 4.93 -7.26 -18.88
CA ILE A 186 5.24 -7.39 -17.45
C ILE A 186 4.00 -7.88 -16.70
N ASN A 187 4.06 -9.10 -16.18
CA ASN A 187 3.04 -9.64 -15.31
C ASN A 187 3.25 -9.16 -13.87
N LEU A 188 2.43 -8.22 -13.41
CA LEU A 188 2.56 -7.62 -12.09
C LEU A 188 2.14 -8.56 -10.95
N ASN A 189 1.52 -9.70 -11.28
CA ASN A 189 1.13 -10.73 -10.33
C ASN A 189 2.32 -11.62 -9.88
N ASP A 190 3.44 -11.57 -10.60
CA ASP A 190 4.65 -12.34 -10.23
C ASP A 190 5.38 -11.75 -9.01
N TYR A 191 4.99 -10.57 -8.52
CA TYR A 191 5.68 -9.86 -7.46
C TYR A 191 4.83 -9.75 -6.21
N LEU A 192 5.42 -10.06 -5.04
CA LEU A 192 4.75 -9.94 -3.74
C LEU A 192 4.91 -8.53 -3.15
N GLU A 193 6.00 -7.86 -3.45
CA GLU A 193 6.32 -6.52 -2.94
C GLU A 193 6.91 -5.62 -4.04
N ILE A 194 6.82 -4.30 -3.84
CA ILE A 194 7.33 -3.32 -4.81
C ILE A 194 8.85 -3.42 -5.02
N ASN A 195 9.61 -3.82 -4.00
CA ASN A 195 11.05 -4.01 -4.12
C ASN A 195 11.40 -5.23 -5.00
N ASP A 196 10.56 -6.29 -5.02
CA ASP A 196 10.70 -7.44 -5.93
C ASP A 196 10.49 -7.00 -7.37
N LEU A 197 9.45 -6.21 -7.63
CA LEU A 197 9.20 -5.62 -8.94
C LEU A 197 10.39 -4.75 -9.39
N LYS A 198 10.94 -3.91 -8.49
CA LYS A 198 12.11 -3.07 -8.81
C LYS A 198 13.34 -3.92 -9.13
N ALA A 199 13.61 -4.96 -8.37
CA ALA A 199 14.70 -5.88 -8.65
C ALA A 199 14.57 -6.50 -10.05
N SER A 200 13.38 -6.99 -10.39
CA SER A 200 13.10 -7.58 -11.70
C SER A 200 13.20 -6.57 -12.84
N ILE A 201 12.68 -5.35 -12.68
CA ILE A 201 12.83 -4.29 -13.70
C ILE A 201 14.31 -4.05 -14.00
N LYS A 202 15.16 -4.00 -12.98
CA LYS A 202 16.58 -3.75 -13.14
C LYS A 202 17.32 -4.94 -13.75
N GLU A 203 17.10 -6.17 -13.24
CA GLU A 203 17.83 -7.35 -13.66
C GLU A 203 17.49 -7.82 -15.07
N LYS A 204 16.19 -7.82 -15.37
CA LYS A 204 15.69 -8.25 -16.68
C LYS A 204 15.64 -7.09 -17.69
N ASN A 205 16.12 -5.90 -17.31
CA ASN A 205 16.07 -4.69 -18.13
C ASN A 205 14.68 -4.41 -18.74
N LEU A 206 13.63 -4.62 -17.93
CA LEU A 206 12.24 -4.52 -18.37
C LEU A 206 11.83 -3.08 -18.77
N CYS A 207 12.63 -2.08 -18.36
CA CYS A 207 12.48 -0.67 -18.80
C CYS A 207 13.85 -0.14 -19.21
N LYS A 208 13.99 0.20 -20.51
CA LYS A 208 15.26 0.67 -21.09
C LYS A 208 15.56 2.12 -20.72
N GLU A 209 16.84 2.48 -20.68
CA GLU A 209 17.34 3.86 -20.58
C GLU A 209 16.72 4.71 -19.46
N LEU A 210 16.54 4.15 -18.27
CA LEU A 210 16.16 4.93 -17.10
C LEU A 210 17.35 5.79 -16.63
N LYS A 211 17.20 7.11 -16.68
CA LYS A 211 18.31 8.05 -16.43
C LYS A 211 18.75 8.13 -14.95
N ASN A 212 17.84 7.89 -14.01
CA ASN A 212 18.10 8.03 -12.57
C ASN A 212 17.06 7.32 -11.71
N GLU A 213 17.34 7.24 -10.41
CA GLU A 213 16.47 6.59 -9.42
C GLU A 213 15.07 7.22 -9.36
N LYS A 214 14.91 8.52 -9.65
CA LYS A 214 13.59 9.18 -9.66
C LYS A 214 12.69 8.63 -10.78
N GLN A 215 13.24 8.42 -11.97
CA GLN A 215 12.48 7.78 -13.07
C GLN A 215 12.17 6.34 -12.76
N PHE A 216 13.14 5.61 -12.22
CA PHE A 216 12.97 4.22 -11.78
C PHE A 216 11.88 4.09 -10.73
N GLN A 217 11.91 4.92 -9.69
CA GLN A 217 10.88 4.95 -8.65
C GLN A 217 9.50 5.32 -9.22
N ALA A 218 9.43 6.26 -10.16
CA ALA A 218 8.16 6.69 -10.74
C ALA A 218 7.49 5.57 -11.54
N VAL A 219 8.25 4.85 -12.38
CA VAL A 219 7.67 3.73 -13.16
C VAL A 219 7.29 2.56 -12.25
N ALA A 220 8.11 2.22 -11.25
CA ALA A 220 7.79 1.17 -10.30
C ALA A 220 6.50 1.47 -9.51
N LEU A 221 6.34 2.72 -9.04
CA LEU A 221 5.12 3.14 -8.34
C LEU A 221 3.89 3.15 -9.26
N TYR A 222 4.02 3.58 -10.52
CA TYR A 222 2.92 3.52 -11.47
C TYR A 222 2.48 2.07 -11.71
N LEU A 223 3.42 1.18 -11.97
CA LEU A 223 3.14 -0.25 -12.16
C LEU A 223 2.49 -0.87 -10.92
N TRP A 224 3.04 -0.58 -9.73
CA TRP A 224 2.63 -1.19 -8.48
C TRP A 224 1.33 -0.66 -7.90
N GLU A 225 1.10 0.65 -7.96
CA GLU A 225 -0.02 1.32 -7.29
C GLU A 225 -1.15 1.74 -8.26
N VAL A 226 -0.93 1.65 -9.59
CA VAL A 226 -1.93 2.06 -10.59
C VAL A 226 -2.19 0.94 -11.59
N LYS A 227 -1.20 0.57 -12.42
CA LYS A 227 -1.40 -0.39 -13.52
C LYS A 227 -1.78 -1.79 -13.02
N ARG A 228 -1.25 -2.21 -11.87
CA ARG A 228 -1.59 -3.49 -11.24
C ARG A 228 -3.08 -3.65 -10.97
N PHE A 229 -3.78 -2.54 -10.70
CA PHE A 229 -5.22 -2.56 -10.45
C PHE A 229 -6.07 -2.53 -11.73
N GLY A 230 -5.42 -2.51 -12.89
CA GLY A 230 -6.06 -2.57 -14.19
C GLY A 230 -6.66 -1.24 -14.64
N ASP A 231 -6.65 -1.04 -15.95
CA ASP A 231 -7.51 -0.08 -16.64
C ASP A 231 -8.73 -0.91 -17.11
N ALA A 232 -9.72 -1.12 -16.24
CA ALA A 232 -10.97 -1.72 -16.68
C ALA A 232 -11.59 -0.77 -17.72
N LYS A 233 -11.69 -1.24 -18.96
CA LYS A 233 -12.46 -0.52 -19.98
C LYS A 233 -13.93 -0.66 -19.63
N ASP A 234 -14.74 0.35 -19.92
CA ASP A 234 -16.18 0.35 -19.60
C ASP A 234 -16.92 -0.93 -20.01
N LYS A 235 -16.46 -1.61 -21.06
CA LYS A 235 -17.02 -2.88 -21.53
C LYS A 235 -16.71 -4.09 -20.65
N ASP A 236 -15.69 -4.00 -19.81
CA ASP A 236 -15.20 -5.11 -18.99
C ASP A 236 -15.69 -5.02 -17.53
N ILE A 237 -16.44 -3.97 -17.16
CA ILE A 237 -16.97 -3.77 -15.80
C ILE A 237 -18.43 -4.25 -15.70
N ILE A 238 -18.86 -4.56 -14.49
CA ILE A 238 -20.27 -4.77 -14.20
C ILE A 238 -20.99 -3.43 -14.28
N LYS A 239 -21.93 -3.31 -15.20
CA LYS A 239 -22.79 -2.13 -15.33
C LYS A 239 -24.02 -2.30 -14.46
N VAL A 240 -24.32 -1.27 -13.68
CA VAL A 240 -25.46 -1.23 -12.78
C VAL A 240 -26.20 0.09 -13.00
N GLU A 241 -27.51 0.02 -13.18
CA GLU A 241 -28.36 1.19 -13.30
C GLU A 241 -28.56 1.87 -11.93
N LYS A 242 -28.85 3.19 -11.95
CA LYS A 242 -28.96 3.98 -10.71
C LYS A 242 -30.11 3.54 -9.79
N ASN A 243 -31.13 2.92 -10.34
CA ASN A 243 -32.30 2.42 -9.61
C ASN A 243 -32.18 0.97 -9.13
N GLU A 244 -31.13 0.25 -9.53
CA GLU A 244 -30.93 -1.14 -9.09
C GLU A 244 -30.58 -1.20 -7.60
N LYS A 245 -31.33 -2.04 -6.89
CA LYS A 245 -31.13 -2.33 -5.47
C LYS A 245 -30.78 -3.80 -5.26
N CYS A 246 -29.93 -4.06 -4.31
CA CYS A 246 -29.64 -5.41 -3.85
C CYS A 246 -30.91 -6.04 -3.26
N PRO A 247 -31.38 -7.21 -3.76
CA PRO A 247 -32.59 -7.84 -3.25
C PRO A 247 -32.45 -8.35 -1.81
N VAL A 248 -31.21 -8.49 -1.31
CA VAL A 248 -30.93 -9.00 0.04
C VAL A 248 -30.94 -7.88 1.09
N CYS A 249 -30.23 -6.76 0.83
CA CYS A 249 -30.05 -5.69 1.82
C CYS A 249 -30.72 -4.34 1.41
N GLY A 250 -31.26 -4.26 0.18
CA GLY A 250 -31.95 -3.04 -0.31
C GLY A 250 -31.02 -1.88 -0.70
N MET A 251 -29.71 -2.04 -0.64
CA MET A 251 -28.76 -0.96 -0.97
C MET A 251 -28.72 -0.68 -2.46
N PHE A 252 -28.53 0.59 -2.84
CA PHE A 252 -28.29 1.01 -4.21
C PHE A 252 -26.86 0.63 -4.64
N ILE A 253 -26.73 -0.30 -5.58
CA ILE A 253 -25.48 -0.93 -5.95
C ILE A 253 -24.55 0.03 -6.69
N TYR A 254 -25.07 0.97 -7.48
CA TYR A 254 -24.26 1.95 -8.23
C TYR A 254 -23.32 2.80 -7.33
N LYS A 255 -23.60 2.86 -6.03
CA LYS A 255 -22.74 3.54 -5.05
C LYS A 255 -21.47 2.74 -4.72
N TYR A 256 -21.46 1.45 -5.03
CA TYR A 256 -20.44 0.49 -4.64
C TYR A 256 -19.92 -0.35 -5.82
N PRO A 257 -19.50 0.26 -6.93
CA PRO A 257 -19.20 -0.46 -8.18
C PRO A 257 -18.07 -1.50 -8.02
N ARG A 258 -17.15 -1.30 -7.09
CA ARG A 258 -16.09 -2.27 -6.78
C ARG A 258 -16.62 -3.60 -6.23
N TRP A 259 -17.79 -3.58 -5.64
CA TRP A 259 -18.39 -4.72 -4.95
C TRP A 259 -19.51 -5.38 -5.76
N ALA A 260 -19.89 -4.75 -6.87
CA ALA A 260 -21.00 -5.21 -7.69
C ALA A 260 -20.83 -6.67 -8.10
N ALA A 261 -21.91 -7.43 -7.95
CA ALA A 261 -22.05 -8.81 -8.43
C ALA A 261 -23.40 -8.97 -9.12
N GLN A 262 -23.50 -9.88 -10.10
CA GLN A 262 -24.73 -10.09 -10.84
C GLN A 262 -25.01 -11.57 -11.10
N ILE A 263 -26.28 -11.94 -11.01
CA ILE A 263 -26.81 -13.23 -11.48
C ILE A 263 -27.68 -12.96 -12.67
N PHE A 264 -27.38 -13.60 -13.80
CA PHE A 264 -28.12 -13.51 -15.05
C PHE A 264 -29.03 -14.71 -15.23
N TYR A 265 -30.23 -14.45 -15.66
CA TYR A 265 -31.23 -15.39 -16.13
C TYR A 265 -31.44 -15.21 -17.63
N LYS A 266 -32.37 -15.94 -18.23
CA LYS A 266 -32.59 -15.85 -19.68
C LYS A 266 -32.91 -14.42 -20.15
N ASP A 267 -33.83 -13.74 -19.47
CA ASP A 267 -34.36 -12.44 -19.90
C ASP A 267 -34.24 -11.35 -18.83
N SER A 268 -33.50 -11.62 -17.76
CA SER A 268 -33.33 -10.68 -16.65
C SER A 268 -32.00 -10.88 -15.93
N HIS A 269 -31.67 -9.96 -15.07
CA HIS A 269 -30.57 -10.12 -14.11
C HIS A 269 -30.92 -9.50 -12.75
N LEU A 270 -30.26 -9.96 -11.73
CA LEU A 270 -30.28 -9.35 -10.40
C LEU A 270 -28.87 -8.89 -10.04
N SER A 271 -28.77 -7.70 -9.46
CA SER A 271 -27.53 -7.09 -9.04
C SER A 271 -27.45 -7.07 -7.51
N PHE A 272 -26.22 -7.20 -7.00
CA PHE A 272 -25.90 -7.28 -5.57
C PHE A 272 -24.76 -6.33 -5.24
N ASP A 273 -24.76 -5.78 -4.03
CA ASP A 273 -23.72 -4.87 -3.54
C ASP A 273 -22.52 -5.60 -2.93
N GLY A 274 -22.50 -6.94 -2.98
CA GLY A 274 -21.40 -7.80 -2.56
C GLY A 274 -21.62 -9.25 -2.95
N VAL A 275 -20.53 -10.02 -2.95
CA VAL A 275 -20.58 -11.46 -3.23
C VAL A 275 -21.31 -12.20 -2.11
N LYS A 276 -21.17 -11.76 -0.87
CA LYS A 276 -21.88 -12.35 0.28
C LYS A 276 -23.39 -12.39 0.06
N ASP A 277 -23.95 -11.24 -0.31
CA ASP A 277 -25.40 -11.13 -0.53
C ASP A 277 -25.82 -11.87 -1.80
N MET A 278 -25.02 -11.83 -2.88
CA MET A 278 -25.26 -12.68 -4.06
C MET A 278 -25.31 -14.17 -3.69
N MET A 279 -24.42 -14.64 -2.83
CA MET A 279 -24.39 -16.05 -2.44
C MET A 279 -25.51 -16.42 -1.46
N LYS A 280 -25.91 -15.53 -0.54
CA LYS A 280 -27.12 -15.73 0.27
C LYS A 280 -28.35 -15.91 -0.60
N PHE A 281 -28.51 -15.06 -1.61
CA PHE A 281 -29.59 -15.18 -2.59
C PHE A 281 -29.48 -16.50 -3.39
N TYR A 282 -28.30 -16.82 -3.89
CA TYR A 282 -28.04 -18.05 -4.65
C TYR A 282 -28.46 -19.32 -3.89
N PHE A 283 -28.19 -19.38 -2.58
CA PHE A 283 -28.57 -20.55 -1.77
C PHE A 283 -30.05 -20.62 -1.49
N ASN A 284 -30.72 -19.51 -1.23
CA ASN A 284 -32.14 -19.48 -0.87
C ASN A 284 -32.86 -18.25 -1.47
N PRO A 285 -33.19 -18.25 -2.77
CA PRO A 285 -33.89 -17.14 -3.42
C PRO A 285 -35.25 -16.84 -2.80
N ALA A 286 -35.98 -17.88 -2.36
CA ALA A 286 -37.32 -17.73 -1.77
C ALA A 286 -37.36 -16.86 -0.52
N LYS A 287 -36.29 -16.88 0.27
CA LYS A 287 -36.13 -16.01 1.45
C LYS A 287 -36.18 -14.51 1.10
N TRP A 288 -35.87 -14.16 -0.16
CA TRP A 288 -35.75 -12.80 -0.65
C TRP A 288 -36.86 -12.43 -1.64
N GLY A 289 -37.96 -13.19 -1.62
CA GLY A 289 -39.15 -12.92 -2.43
C GLY A 289 -39.09 -13.39 -3.88
N GLU A 290 -38.07 -14.17 -4.27
CA GLU A 290 -37.80 -14.58 -5.64
C GLU A 290 -37.76 -16.12 -5.78
N ASP A 291 -38.93 -16.75 -5.69
CA ASP A 291 -39.03 -18.22 -5.63
C ASP A 291 -39.37 -18.89 -6.99
N LYS A 292 -40.12 -18.23 -7.85
CA LYS A 292 -40.62 -18.85 -9.09
C LYS A 292 -39.79 -18.60 -10.34
N ASN A 293 -39.26 -17.39 -10.48
CA ASN A 293 -38.60 -16.93 -11.72
C ASN A 293 -37.07 -16.92 -11.64
N HIS A 294 -36.49 -17.14 -10.43
CA HIS A 294 -35.06 -16.97 -10.20
C HIS A 294 -34.45 -18.18 -9.47
N THR A 295 -34.73 -19.38 -9.95
CA THR A 295 -34.17 -20.62 -9.40
C THR A 295 -32.73 -20.87 -9.87
N LYS A 296 -31.96 -21.69 -9.11
CA LYS A 296 -30.61 -22.10 -9.51
C LYS A 296 -30.50 -22.72 -10.87
N LYS A 297 -31.55 -23.46 -11.32
CA LYS A 297 -31.60 -24.14 -12.65
C LYS A 297 -31.71 -23.14 -13.80
N GLN A 298 -32.27 -21.97 -13.56
CA GLN A 298 -32.48 -20.93 -14.57
C GLN A 298 -31.30 -19.94 -14.69
N ILE A 299 -30.29 -20.06 -13.82
CA ILE A 299 -29.10 -19.21 -13.87
C ILE A 299 -28.30 -19.53 -15.14
N SER A 300 -28.14 -18.52 -16.00
CA SER A 300 -27.34 -18.61 -17.20
C SER A 300 -25.86 -18.24 -16.94
N LYS A 301 -25.62 -17.23 -16.08
CA LYS A 301 -24.31 -16.72 -15.78
C LYS A 301 -24.30 -16.05 -14.41
N MET A 302 -23.15 -16.09 -13.74
CA MET A 302 -22.88 -15.32 -12.51
C MET A 302 -21.54 -14.59 -12.64
N VAL A 303 -21.53 -13.31 -12.38
CA VAL A 303 -20.31 -12.48 -12.43
C VAL A 303 -20.09 -11.74 -11.15
N VAL A 304 -18.81 -11.53 -10.83
CA VAL A 304 -18.36 -10.75 -9.68
C VAL A 304 -17.28 -9.78 -10.13
N THR A 305 -17.09 -8.70 -9.39
CA THR A 305 -16.05 -7.71 -9.69
C THR A 305 -14.73 -8.15 -9.09
N ASP A 306 -13.74 -8.49 -9.91
CA ASP A 306 -12.36 -8.72 -9.42
C ASP A 306 -11.88 -7.52 -8.62
N TYR A 307 -11.42 -7.76 -7.40
CA TYR A 307 -11.09 -6.69 -6.46
C TYR A 307 -9.98 -5.76 -6.96
N TYR A 308 -8.97 -6.29 -7.65
CA TYR A 308 -7.86 -5.49 -8.14
C TYR A 308 -8.13 -4.84 -9.50
N SER A 309 -8.49 -5.62 -10.50
CA SER A 309 -8.69 -5.13 -11.86
C SER A 309 -10.02 -4.42 -12.07
N GLN A 310 -10.99 -4.61 -11.17
CA GLN A 310 -12.37 -4.13 -11.28
C GLN A 310 -13.14 -4.66 -12.49
N LYS A 311 -12.64 -5.72 -13.12
CA LYS A 311 -13.31 -6.38 -14.22
C LYS A 311 -14.37 -7.35 -13.73
N ALA A 312 -15.41 -7.52 -14.55
CA ALA A 312 -16.36 -8.62 -14.38
C ALA A 312 -15.66 -9.94 -14.69
N ILE A 313 -15.64 -10.84 -13.71
CA ILE A 313 -15.09 -12.19 -13.84
C ILE A 313 -16.17 -13.23 -13.55
N ASP A 314 -16.01 -14.44 -14.10
CA ASP A 314 -16.92 -15.53 -13.80
C ASP A 314 -16.84 -15.95 -12.34
N SER A 315 -17.97 -15.94 -11.65
CA SER A 315 -18.06 -16.25 -10.22
C SER A 315 -17.62 -17.69 -9.91
N LYS A 316 -17.90 -18.66 -10.80
CA LYS A 316 -17.59 -20.07 -10.55
C LYS A 316 -16.10 -20.37 -10.65
N SER A 317 -15.36 -19.60 -11.47
CA SER A 317 -13.91 -19.75 -11.64
C SER A 317 -13.09 -18.92 -10.65
N ALA A 318 -13.67 -17.88 -10.05
CA ALA A 318 -13.02 -16.96 -9.13
C ALA A 318 -12.43 -17.63 -7.88
N PHE A 319 -11.45 -16.96 -7.29
CA PHE A 319 -10.90 -17.25 -5.96
C PHE A 319 -11.42 -16.20 -4.98
N TYR A 320 -11.84 -16.63 -3.81
CA TYR A 320 -12.40 -15.74 -2.79
C TYR A 320 -11.54 -15.70 -1.54
N VAL A 321 -11.20 -14.50 -1.08
CA VAL A 321 -10.54 -14.33 0.23
C VAL A 321 -11.58 -13.93 1.25
N ILE A 322 -11.59 -14.61 2.39
CA ILE A 322 -12.47 -14.34 3.53
C ILE A 322 -11.67 -13.98 4.78
N GLY A 323 -12.31 -13.22 5.69
CA GLY A 323 -11.75 -12.83 6.99
C GLY A 323 -10.60 -11.83 6.87
N SER A 324 -10.62 -10.94 5.87
CA SER A 324 -9.68 -9.84 5.70
C SER A 324 -10.07 -8.61 6.54
N ASP A 325 -9.17 -7.63 6.64
CA ASP A 325 -9.42 -6.31 7.22
C ASP A 325 -10.05 -5.31 6.21
N VAL A 326 -10.48 -5.79 5.07
CA VAL A 326 -11.23 -5.03 4.07
C VAL A 326 -12.70 -5.37 4.18
N TYR A 327 -13.51 -4.34 4.36
CA TYR A 327 -14.95 -4.46 4.50
C TYR A 327 -15.65 -4.05 3.21
N GLY A 328 -16.65 -4.82 2.83
CA GLY A 328 -17.64 -4.45 1.82
C GLY A 328 -18.70 -3.50 2.36
N PRO A 329 -19.72 -3.15 1.54
CA PRO A 329 -20.80 -2.28 1.95
C PRO A 329 -21.56 -2.77 3.20
N MET A 330 -21.65 -4.10 3.36
CA MET A 330 -22.36 -4.78 4.46
C MET A 330 -21.39 -5.52 5.41
N GLY A 331 -20.21 -4.97 5.68
CA GLY A 331 -19.26 -5.56 6.62
C GLY A 331 -18.29 -6.57 5.97
N HIS A 332 -18.02 -7.68 6.64
CA HIS A 332 -17.14 -8.72 6.11
C HIS A 332 -17.69 -9.32 4.81
N GLU A 333 -16.78 -9.65 3.89
CA GLU A 333 -17.15 -10.00 2.53
C GLU A 333 -16.33 -11.19 2.00
N LEU A 334 -16.82 -11.83 0.91
CA LEU A 334 -16.05 -12.72 0.07
C LEU A 334 -15.38 -11.88 -1.02
N ILE A 335 -14.10 -11.64 -0.92
CA ILE A 335 -13.37 -10.76 -1.85
C ILE A 335 -12.92 -11.56 -3.07
N PRO A 336 -13.46 -11.30 -4.28
CA PRO A 336 -13.18 -12.11 -5.46
C PRO A 336 -11.92 -11.69 -6.21
N PHE A 337 -11.22 -12.67 -6.78
CA PHE A 337 -10.04 -12.53 -7.61
C PHE A 337 -10.09 -13.46 -8.82
N ASP A 338 -9.63 -12.96 -9.95
CA ASP A 338 -9.53 -13.72 -11.20
C ASP A 338 -8.49 -14.85 -11.12
N ASN A 339 -7.42 -14.65 -10.35
CA ASN A 339 -6.33 -15.61 -10.24
C ASN A 339 -5.85 -15.83 -8.80
N LEU A 340 -5.25 -16.99 -8.55
CA LEU A 340 -4.79 -17.41 -7.24
C LEU A 340 -3.69 -16.51 -6.68
N GLU A 341 -2.80 -15.99 -7.51
CA GLU A 341 -1.68 -15.17 -7.05
C GLU A 341 -2.16 -13.82 -6.51
N SER A 342 -3.16 -13.20 -7.15
CA SER A 342 -3.83 -12.01 -6.65
C SER A 342 -4.53 -12.27 -5.30
N ALA A 343 -5.22 -13.42 -5.18
CA ALA A 343 -5.87 -13.83 -3.93
C ALA A 343 -4.84 -14.06 -2.81
N LYS A 344 -3.73 -14.74 -3.07
CA LYS A 344 -2.64 -14.95 -2.10
C LYS A 344 -2.04 -13.63 -1.62
N ARG A 345 -1.78 -12.72 -2.55
CA ARG A 345 -1.25 -11.38 -2.24
C ARG A 345 -2.22 -10.59 -1.37
N PHE A 346 -3.49 -10.52 -1.78
CA PHE A 346 -4.51 -9.85 -0.99
C PHE A 346 -4.63 -10.44 0.41
N LYS A 347 -4.62 -11.78 0.53
CA LYS A 347 -4.63 -12.47 1.81
C LYS A 347 -3.48 -12.01 2.74
N ILE A 348 -2.28 -11.83 2.20
CA ILE A 348 -1.11 -11.36 2.96
C ILE A 348 -1.27 -9.88 3.32
N ASP A 349 -1.62 -9.04 2.32
CA ASP A 349 -1.71 -7.60 2.46
C ASP A 349 -2.82 -7.15 3.42
N HIS A 350 -3.91 -7.92 3.49
CA HIS A 350 -5.14 -7.59 4.20
C HIS A 350 -5.52 -8.63 5.28
N LYS A 351 -4.55 -9.39 5.78
CA LYS A 351 -4.73 -10.36 6.88
C LYS A 351 -5.84 -11.39 6.65
N GLY A 352 -6.13 -11.71 5.38
CA GLY A 352 -7.16 -12.68 5.04
C GLY A 352 -6.91 -14.05 5.69
N LYS A 353 -7.95 -14.69 6.19
CA LYS A 353 -7.85 -15.98 6.87
C LYS A 353 -7.74 -17.15 5.89
N LYS A 354 -8.58 -17.16 4.87
CA LYS A 354 -8.74 -18.29 3.94
C LYS A 354 -8.87 -17.81 2.48
N ILE A 355 -8.42 -18.65 1.54
CA ILE A 355 -8.78 -18.57 0.11
C ILE A 355 -9.64 -19.79 -0.19
N ILE A 356 -10.79 -19.57 -0.79
CA ILE A 356 -11.75 -20.63 -1.15
C ILE A 356 -12.20 -20.48 -2.60
N LYS A 357 -12.76 -21.54 -3.15
CA LYS A 357 -13.41 -21.55 -4.47
C LYS A 357 -14.93 -21.46 -4.31
N PHE A 358 -15.63 -21.13 -5.40
CA PHE A 358 -17.10 -21.08 -5.44
C PHE A 358 -17.77 -22.32 -4.83
N LYS A 359 -17.29 -23.51 -5.20
CA LYS A 359 -17.82 -24.79 -4.69
C LYS A 359 -17.65 -25.00 -3.19
N ASP A 360 -16.72 -24.29 -2.57
CA ASP A 360 -16.39 -24.42 -1.15
C ASP A 360 -17.16 -23.40 -0.28
N ILE A 361 -18.01 -22.57 -0.91
CA ILE A 361 -18.86 -21.61 -0.20
C ILE A 361 -20.03 -22.36 0.40
N VAL A 362 -20.21 -22.18 1.72
CA VAL A 362 -21.28 -22.84 2.49
C VAL A 362 -22.24 -21.78 3.02
N GLU A 363 -23.54 -21.97 2.81
CA GLU A 363 -24.59 -21.00 3.20
C GLU A 363 -24.47 -20.57 4.67
N LYS A 364 -24.30 -21.51 5.60
CA LYS A 364 -24.18 -21.24 7.03
C LYS A 364 -23.01 -20.28 7.36
N GLU A 365 -21.91 -20.36 6.61
CA GLU A 365 -20.73 -19.54 6.87
C GLU A 365 -20.91 -18.09 6.37
N LEU A 366 -21.84 -17.85 5.42
CA LEU A 366 -22.14 -16.50 4.93
C LEU A 366 -22.75 -15.62 6.01
N TYR A 367 -23.60 -16.19 6.86
CA TYR A 367 -24.26 -15.44 7.95
C TYR A 367 -23.28 -15.08 9.09
N LYS A 368 -22.20 -15.84 9.26
CA LYS A 368 -21.12 -15.49 10.20
C LYS A 368 -20.30 -14.28 9.75
N LEU A 369 -20.40 -13.88 8.48
CA LEU A 369 -19.77 -12.68 7.97
C LEU A 369 -20.59 -11.42 8.27
N ASP A 370 -21.77 -11.54 8.84
CA ASP A 370 -22.60 -10.42 9.31
C ASP A 370 -22.24 -10.00 10.75
N GLU A 371 -21.54 -10.87 11.48
CA GLU A 371 -21.02 -10.63 12.83
C GLU A 371 -19.66 -9.89 12.79
#